data_92ae8cff79bb3d3cded034ab482782d3
#
_entry.id   92ae8cff79bb3d3cded034ab482782d3
#
_cell.length_a   1.000
_cell.length_b   1.000
_cell.length_c   1.000
_cell.angle_alpha   90.00
_cell.angle_beta   90.00
_cell.angle_gamma   90.00
#
_symmetry.space_group_name_H-M   'P 1'
#
loop_
_entity.id
_entity.type
_entity.pdbx_description
1 polymer ?
#
loop_
_entity_poly.entity_id
_entity_poly.type
_entity_poly.pdbx_seq_one_letter_code
_entity_poly.pdbx_strand_id
1 'polypeptide(L)'
;MSHHDKLLQAARELILEKGFAATTARDLVAASDTNLGSIGYHFGSREALLNQAIEELFDEWTELLGSAAFSAEDAPPLERLRASWKAMLDSLGEHEALIRAFIEALAHAERSPAFRKIMRDHYRRIQRTVAGLVETAVGPDAVAKGADPMVIAVYLIAVFDGLALQYRMAPDATPGGEELVSALAAAVASAVEQASTA
;
A
#
# COMPACT_ATOMS: atom_id res chain seq x y z
N MET A 1 22.77 15.28 -9.39
CA MET A 1 22.16 13.97 -9.14
C MET A 1 23.21 12.90 -9.38
N SER A 2 23.46 11.99 -8.45
CA SER A 2 24.46 10.92 -8.60
C SER A 2 23.99 9.85 -9.61
N HIS A 3 24.88 8.98 -10.10
CA HIS A 3 24.50 7.86 -10.94
C HIS A 3 23.55 6.89 -10.18
N HIS A 4 23.74 6.74 -8.88
CA HIS A 4 22.84 6.00 -8.00
C HIS A 4 21.41 6.54 -8.09
N ASP A 5 21.23 7.85 -7.83
CA ASP A 5 19.90 8.48 -7.81
C ASP A 5 19.24 8.45 -9.19
N LYS A 6 20.01 8.68 -10.27
CA LYS A 6 19.49 8.60 -11.64
C LYS A 6 18.99 7.20 -11.98
N LEU A 7 19.74 6.16 -11.62
CA LEU A 7 19.33 4.77 -11.84
C LEU A 7 18.09 4.40 -11.03
N LEU A 8 18.01 4.83 -9.78
CA LEU A 8 16.88 4.55 -8.91
C LEU A 8 15.61 5.24 -9.40
N GLN A 9 15.72 6.52 -9.79
CA GLN A 9 14.62 7.25 -10.39
C GLN A 9 14.13 6.60 -11.70
N ALA A 10 15.05 6.25 -12.61
CA ALA A 10 14.72 5.57 -13.85
C ALA A 10 14.05 4.20 -13.58
N ALA A 11 14.49 3.47 -12.57
CA ALA A 11 13.89 2.19 -12.19
C ALA A 11 12.45 2.37 -11.72
N ARG A 12 12.16 3.37 -10.91
CA ARG A 12 10.81 3.69 -10.43
C ARG A 12 9.88 4.05 -11.59
N GLU A 13 10.30 4.94 -12.47
CA GLU A 13 9.54 5.35 -13.64
C GLU A 13 9.23 4.17 -14.57
N LEU A 14 10.24 3.34 -14.88
CA LEU A 14 10.08 2.18 -15.74
C LEU A 14 9.23 1.07 -15.13
N ILE A 15 9.26 0.88 -13.81
CA ILE A 15 8.36 -0.05 -13.11
C ILE A 15 6.90 0.42 -13.27
N LEU A 16 6.63 1.71 -13.11
CA LEU A 16 5.29 2.27 -13.27
C LEU A 16 4.83 2.29 -14.74
N GLU A 17 5.74 2.48 -15.69
CA GLU A 17 5.41 2.50 -17.12
C GLU A 17 5.12 1.10 -17.67
N LYS A 18 6.06 0.16 -17.52
CA LYS A 18 6.02 -1.14 -18.19
C LYS A 18 6.09 -2.37 -17.26
N GLY A 19 6.19 -2.15 -15.96
CA GLY A 19 6.20 -3.20 -14.95
C GLY A 19 7.60 -3.69 -14.56
N PHE A 20 7.67 -4.38 -13.43
CA PHE A 20 8.89 -4.92 -12.82
C PHE A 20 9.59 -5.94 -13.74
N ALA A 21 8.83 -6.90 -14.26
CA ALA A 21 9.39 -8.00 -15.06
C ALA A 21 9.93 -7.52 -16.40
N ALA A 22 9.28 -6.55 -17.04
CA ALA A 22 9.65 -6.04 -18.36
C ALA A 22 10.81 -5.03 -18.33
N THR A 23 11.17 -4.47 -17.20
CA THR A 23 12.25 -3.47 -17.07
C THR A 23 13.61 -4.13 -17.19
N THR A 24 14.34 -3.93 -18.28
CA THR A 24 15.67 -4.52 -18.53
C THR A 24 16.80 -3.62 -18.04
N ALA A 25 18.02 -4.19 -17.87
CA ALA A 25 19.20 -3.39 -17.55
C ALA A 25 19.54 -2.36 -18.65
N ARG A 26 19.22 -2.66 -19.93
CA ARG A 26 19.41 -1.71 -21.03
C ARG A 26 18.45 -0.54 -20.96
N ASP A 27 17.21 -0.79 -20.57
CA ASP A 27 16.22 0.28 -20.35
C ASP A 27 16.66 1.22 -19.24
N LEU A 28 17.14 0.64 -18.12
CA LEU A 28 17.60 1.41 -16.95
C LEU A 28 18.76 2.34 -17.31
N VAL A 29 19.77 1.86 -18.01
CA VAL A 29 20.92 2.70 -18.39
C VAL A 29 20.57 3.74 -19.46
N ALA A 30 19.66 3.41 -20.37
CA ALA A 30 19.18 4.35 -21.37
C ALA A 30 18.36 5.49 -20.74
N ALA A 31 17.45 5.16 -19.82
CA ALA A 31 16.60 6.15 -19.16
C ALA A 31 17.39 7.02 -18.16
N SER A 32 18.42 6.45 -17.50
CA SER A 32 19.22 7.18 -16.50
C SER A 32 20.42 7.93 -17.06
N ASP A 33 20.70 7.80 -18.36
CA ASP A 33 21.95 8.30 -18.98
C ASP A 33 23.20 7.84 -18.19
N THR A 34 23.28 6.51 -17.96
CA THR A 34 24.39 5.87 -17.25
C THR A 34 24.93 4.69 -18.06
N ASN A 35 25.67 3.78 -17.44
CA ASN A 35 26.20 2.56 -18.08
C ASN A 35 25.94 1.31 -17.24
N LEU A 36 26.05 0.14 -17.88
CA LEU A 36 25.80 -1.14 -17.21
C LEU A 36 26.68 -1.38 -15.99
N GLY A 37 27.94 -0.90 -16.02
CA GLY A 37 28.86 -1.00 -14.87
C GLY A 37 28.35 -0.24 -13.63
N SER A 38 27.61 0.86 -13.84
CA SER A 38 27.02 1.64 -12.75
C SER A 38 25.98 0.85 -11.97
N ILE A 39 25.19 -0.03 -12.62
CA ILE A 39 24.23 -0.91 -11.93
C ILE A 39 24.98 -1.86 -10.99
N GLY A 40 26.02 -2.55 -11.52
CA GLY A 40 26.83 -3.45 -10.71
C GLY A 40 27.52 -2.76 -9.54
N TYR A 41 28.06 -1.56 -9.79
CA TYR A 41 28.80 -0.78 -8.78
C TYR A 41 27.92 -0.29 -7.63
N HIS A 42 26.73 0.26 -7.95
CA HIS A 42 25.85 0.90 -6.95
C HIS A 42 24.88 -0.06 -6.28
N PHE A 43 24.41 -1.09 -7.00
CA PHE A 43 23.30 -1.96 -6.56
C PHE A 43 23.68 -3.45 -6.55
N GLY A 44 24.82 -3.83 -7.12
CA GLY A 44 25.25 -5.22 -7.24
C GLY A 44 24.56 -5.98 -8.39
N SER A 45 23.27 -5.76 -8.60
CA SER A 45 22.50 -6.38 -9.69
C SER A 45 21.32 -5.54 -10.15
N ARG A 46 20.78 -5.84 -11.35
CA ARG A 46 19.50 -5.27 -11.82
C ARG A 46 18.36 -5.58 -10.85
N GLU A 47 18.31 -6.81 -10.35
CA GLU A 47 17.26 -7.23 -9.43
C GLU A 47 17.29 -6.44 -8.14
N ALA A 48 18.47 -6.22 -7.56
CA ALA A 48 18.62 -5.42 -6.35
C ALA A 48 18.19 -3.96 -6.56
N LEU A 49 18.53 -3.35 -7.71
CA LEU A 49 18.05 -2.01 -8.08
C LEU A 49 16.52 -1.95 -8.17
N LEU A 50 15.90 -2.90 -8.87
CA LEU A 50 14.44 -2.94 -9.01
C LEU A 50 13.74 -3.23 -7.68
N ASN A 51 14.33 -4.07 -6.83
CA ASN A 51 13.81 -4.35 -5.49
C ASN A 51 13.80 -3.08 -4.61
N GLN A 52 14.87 -2.30 -4.66
CA GLN A 52 14.94 -1.02 -3.95
C GLN A 52 13.93 -0.01 -4.52
N ALA A 53 13.82 0.09 -5.83
CA ALA A 53 12.89 1.01 -6.47
C ALA A 53 11.43 0.71 -6.10
N ILE A 54 11.04 -0.55 -6.05
CA ILE A 54 9.67 -0.93 -5.68
C ILE A 54 9.41 -0.75 -4.18
N GLU A 55 10.41 -0.96 -3.32
CA GLU A 55 10.32 -0.67 -1.89
C GLU A 55 10.04 0.82 -1.66
N GLU A 56 10.78 1.72 -2.33
CA GLU A 56 10.55 3.17 -2.23
C GLU A 56 9.16 3.59 -2.75
N LEU A 57 8.70 3.01 -3.87
CA LEU A 57 7.36 3.27 -4.38
C LEU A 57 6.26 2.89 -3.39
N PHE A 58 6.41 1.77 -2.69
CA PHE A 58 5.44 1.32 -1.70
C PHE A 58 5.51 2.14 -0.40
N ASP A 59 6.71 2.55 0.01
CA ASP A 59 6.87 3.41 1.18
C ASP A 59 6.23 4.78 0.94
N GLU A 60 6.46 5.41 -0.22
CA GLU A 60 5.80 6.66 -0.61
C GLU A 60 4.27 6.53 -0.65
N TRP A 61 3.77 5.43 -1.19
CA TRP A 61 2.34 5.18 -1.21
C TRP A 61 1.77 5.04 0.20
N THR A 62 2.47 4.33 1.08
CA THR A 62 2.10 4.22 2.50
C THR A 62 2.10 5.57 3.21
N GLU A 63 3.07 6.43 2.93
CA GLU A 63 3.14 7.80 3.47
C GLU A 63 1.99 8.67 2.96
N LEU A 64 1.64 8.57 1.68
CA LEU A 64 0.49 9.26 1.10
C LEU A 64 -0.81 8.86 1.79
N LEU A 65 -1.02 7.56 2.05
CA LEU A 65 -2.18 7.06 2.78
C LEU A 65 -2.19 7.54 4.23
N GLY A 66 -1.02 7.58 4.88
CA GLY A 66 -0.86 8.14 6.23
C GLY A 66 -1.22 9.63 6.28
N SER A 67 -0.79 10.41 5.29
CA SER A 67 -1.05 11.86 5.24
C SER A 67 -2.54 12.18 5.14
N ALA A 68 -3.33 11.38 4.43
CA ALA A 68 -4.78 11.53 4.39
C ALA A 68 -5.43 11.35 5.77
N ALA A 69 -4.88 10.47 6.62
CA ALA A 69 -5.32 10.30 8.01
C ALA A 69 -5.05 11.52 8.89
N PHE A 70 -3.98 12.26 8.60
CA PHE A 70 -3.57 13.42 9.38
C PHE A 70 -4.20 14.73 8.88
N SER A 71 -4.77 14.76 7.66
CA SER A 71 -5.39 15.96 7.09
C SER A 71 -6.64 16.45 7.86
N ALA A 72 -7.21 15.62 8.72
CA ALA A 72 -8.39 15.92 9.54
C ALA A 72 -8.05 15.94 11.04
N GLU A 73 -6.98 16.62 11.44
CA GLU A 73 -6.48 16.62 12.85
C GLU A 73 -7.56 17.01 13.87
N ASP A 74 -8.48 17.91 13.50
CA ASP A 74 -9.57 18.38 14.38
C ASP A 74 -10.79 17.43 14.41
N ALA A 75 -10.85 16.42 13.53
CA ALA A 75 -11.97 15.47 13.50
C ALA A 75 -11.84 14.39 14.58
N PRO A 76 -12.97 13.83 15.06
CA PRO A 76 -12.95 12.67 15.94
C PRO A 76 -12.14 11.51 15.34
N PRO A 77 -11.42 10.71 16.17
CA PRO A 77 -10.53 9.66 15.67
C PRO A 77 -11.19 8.67 14.71
N LEU A 78 -12.43 8.29 14.96
CA LEU A 78 -13.18 7.38 14.07
C LEU A 78 -13.49 8.01 12.70
N GLU A 79 -13.79 9.29 12.67
CA GLU A 79 -14.02 10.02 11.42
C GLU A 79 -12.71 10.17 10.62
N ARG A 80 -11.59 10.37 11.29
CA ARG A 80 -10.26 10.38 10.67
C ARG A 80 -9.92 9.03 10.02
N LEU A 81 -10.17 7.94 10.73
CA LEU A 81 -9.98 6.59 10.19
C LEU A 81 -10.89 6.34 8.97
N ARG A 82 -12.16 6.76 9.05
CA ARG A 82 -13.12 6.67 7.94
C ARG A 82 -12.67 7.48 6.74
N ALA A 83 -12.26 8.73 6.95
CA ALA A 83 -11.79 9.61 5.88
C ALA A 83 -10.54 9.06 5.17
N SER A 84 -9.59 8.52 5.94
CA SER A 84 -8.38 7.88 5.41
C SER A 84 -8.72 6.67 4.55
N TRP A 85 -9.60 5.82 5.05
CA TRP A 85 -10.05 4.63 4.34
C TRP A 85 -10.76 4.99 3.04
N LYS A 86 -11.66 5.98 3.09
CA LYS A 86 -12.33 6.49 1.89
C LYS A 86 -11.34 7.04 0.87
N ALA A 87 -10.42 7.92 1.30
CA ALA A 87 -9.42 8.51 0.41
C ALA A 87 -8.53 7.44 -0.25
N MET A 88 -8.16 6.41 0.49
CA MET A 88 -7.40 5.28 0.00
C MET A 88 -8.15 4.51 -1.10
N LEU A 89 -9.43 4.22 -0.89
CA LEU A 89 -10.24 3.52 -1.88
C LEU A 89 -10.50 4.37 -3.13
N ASP A 90 -10.76 5.66 -2.95
CA ASP A 90 -10.96 6.59 -4.07
C ASP A 90 -9.68 6.79 -4.91
N SER A 91 -8.50 6.62 -4.30
CA SER A 91 -7.22 6.74 -4.99
C SER A 91 -6.86 5.54 -5.90
N LEU A 92 -7.62 4.45 -5.86
CA LEU A 92 -7.31 3.24 -6.66
C LEU A 92 -7.19 3.56 -8.16
N GLY A 93 -8.08 4.41 -8.70
CA GLY A 93 -8.04 4.83 -10.09
C GLY A 93 -6.82 5.67 -10.47
N GLU A 94 -6.34 6.49 -9.56
CA GLU A 94 -5.17 7.35 -9.79
C GLU A 94 -3.85 6.56 -9.71
N HIS A 95 -3.87 5.38 -9.06
CA HIS A 95 -2.67 4.57 -8.77
C HIS A 95 -2.65 3.21 -9.49
N GLU A 96 -3.34 3.08 -10.62
CA GLU A 96 -3.40 1.80 -11.37
C GLU A 96 -2.02 1.20 -11.70
N ALA A 97 -1.04 2.04 -12.04
CA ALA A 97 0.32 1.60 -12.34
C ALA A 97 1.00 1.00 -11.09
N LEU A 98 0.76 1.58 -9.93
CA LEU A 98 1.30 1.10 -8.66
C LEU A 98 0.62 -0.20 -8.21
N ILE A 99 -0.71 -0.32 -8.39
CA ILE A 99 -1.45 -1.56 -8.12
C ILE A 99 -0.94 -2.68 -9.02
N ARG A 100 -0.68 -2.41 -10.30
CA ARG A 100 -0.06 -3.39 -11.19
C ARG A 100 1.32 -3.81 -10.70
N ALA A 101 2.17 -2.84 -10.31
CA ALA A 101 3.49 -3.11 -9.76
C ALA A 101 3.42 -3.96 -8.48
N PHE A 102 2.44 -3.71 -7.62
CA PHE A 102 2.18 -4.50 -6.41
C PHE A 102 1.83 -5.96 -6.73
N ILE A 103 0.92 -6.20 -7.69
CA ILE A 103 0.55 -7.56 -8.10
C ILE A 103 1.76 -8.32 -8.67
N GLU A 104 2.57 -7.67 -9.52
CA GLU A 104 3.81 -8.25 -10.05
C GLU A 104 4.82 -8.53 -8.93
N ALA A 105 4.91 -7.65 -7.93
CA ALA A 105 5.76 -7.80 -6.77
C ALA A 105 5.39 -9.03 -5.93
N LEU A 106 4.10 -9.28 -5.70
CA LEU A 106 3.63 -10.49 -5.02
C LEU A 106 4.08 -11.76 -5.77
N ALA A 107 3.88 -11.78 -7.09
CA ALA A 107 4.31 -12.90 -7.92
C ALA A 107 5.84 -13.07 -7.97
N HIS A 108 6.61 -11.98 -7.85
CA HIS A 108 8.08 -12.02 -7.75
C HIS A 108 8.53 -12.53 -6.37
N ALA A 109 7.86 -12.14 -5.29
CA ALA A 109 8.17 -12.58 -3.92
C ALA A 109 8.07 -14.09 -3.75
N GLU A 110 7.22 -14.79 -4.52
CA GLU A 110 7.14 -16.25 -4.52
C GLU A 110 8.44 -16.92 -5.01
N ARG A 111 9.20 -16.25 -5.88
CA ARG A 111 10.41 -16.79 -6.50
C ARG A 111 11.71 -16.23 -5.92
N SER A 112 11.66 -15.10 -5.21
CA SER A 112 12.83 -14.41 -4.64
C SER A 112 12.73 -14.32 -3.12
N PRO A 113 13.48 -15.16 -2.35
CA PRO A 113 13.50 -15.06 -0.89
C PRO A 113 13.97 -13.70 -0.36
N ALA A 114 14.91 -13.06 -1.08
CA ALA A 114 15.39 -11.71 -0.73
C ALA A 114 14.25 -10.68 -0.87
N PHE A 115 13.51 -10.72 -1.97
CA PHE A 115 12.38 -9.82 -2.18
C PHE A 115 11.20 -10.13 -1.25
N ARG A 116 10.95 -11.39 -0.95
CA ARG A 116 9.95 -11.78 0.08
C ARG A 116 10.25 -11.16 1.44
N LYS A 117 11.53 -11.01 1.80
CA LYS A 117 11.91 -10.32 3.03
C LYS A 117 11.53 -8.84 2.98
N ILE A 118 11.79 -8.15 1.85
CA ILE A 118 11.40 -6.75 1.63
C ILE A 118 9.89 -6.59 1.80
N MET A 119 9.08 -7.40 1.12
CA MET A 119 7.62 -7.36 1.21
C MET A 119 7.12 -7.61 2.64
N ARG A 120 7.74 -8.56 3.36
CA ARG A 120 7.39 -8.82 4.76
C ARG A 120 7.67 -7.63 5.66
N ASP A 121 8.80 -6.98 5.46
CA ASP A 121 9.19 -5.82 6.26
C ASP A 121 8.30 -4.61 5.93
N HIS A 122 7.90 -4.44 4.67
CA HIS A 122 6.91 -3.47 4.23
C HIS A 122 5.54 -3.72 4.90
N TYR A 123 4.99 -4.94 4.84
CA TYR A 123 3.73 -5.26 5.52
C TYR A 123 3.78 -5.01 7.03
N ARG A 124 4.90 -5.31 7.69
CA ARG A 124 5.07 -5.01 9.10
C ARG A 124 5.09 -3.52 9.42
N ARG A 125 5.61 -2.70 8.52
CA ARG A 125 5.59 -1.23 8.68
C ARG A 125 4.17 -0.71 8.56
N ILE A 126 3.46 -1.02 7.48
CA ILE A 126 2.10 -0.55 7.26
C ILE A 126 1.12 -1.07 8.33
N GLN A 127 1.25 -2.33 8.77
CA GLN A 127 0.44 -2.88 9.86
C GLN A 127 0.60 -2.09 11.15
N ARG A 128 1.82 -1.72 11.52
CA ARG A 128 2.07 -0.88 12.72
C ARG A 128 1.49 0.52 12.57
N THR A 129 1.63 1.14 11.41
CA THR A 129 1.07 2.47 11.14
C THR A 129 -0.46 2.44 11.25
N VAL A 130 -1.10 1.49 10.59
CA VAL A 130 -2.57 1.35 10.64
C VAL A 130 -3.04 0.96 12.04
N ALA A 131 -2.33 0.10 12.76
CA ALA A 131 -2.68 -0.27 14.14
C ALA A 131 -2.67 0.94 15.08
N GLY A 132 -1.70 1.85 14.95
CA GLY A 132 -1.68 3.10 15.73
C GLY A 132 -2.87 4.01 15.44
N LEU A 133 -3.30 4.11 14.18
CA LEU A 133 -4.52 4.84 13.80
C LEU A 133 -5.77 4.18 14.37
N VAL A 134 -5.87 2.87 14.28
CA VAL A 134 -6.99 2.09 14.85
C VAL A 134 -7.05 2.26 16.35
N GLU A 135 -5.93 2.10 17.08
CA GLU A 135 -5.85 2.25 18.53
C GLU A 135 -6.37 3.62 18.97
N THR A 136 -5.96 4.68 18.25
CA THR A 136 -6.45 6.04 18.50
C THR A 136 -7.96 6.16 18.23
N ALA A 137 -8.47 5.50 17.19
CA ALA A 137 -9.86 5.59 16.77
C ALA A 137 -10.82 4.82 17.70
N VAL A 138 -10.43 3.61 18.13
CA VAL A 138 -11.29 2.78 18.99
C VAL A 138 -11.22 3.17 20.47
N GLY A 139 -10.11 3.75 20.90
CA GLY A 139 -9.88 4.20 22.25
C GLY A 139 -9.58 3.07 23.27
N PRO A 140 -9.12 3.43 24.49
CA PRO A 140 -8.65 2.48 25.49
C PRO A 140 -9.75 1.53 26.01
N ASP A 141 -10.98 1.98 26.07
CA ASP A 141 -12.11 1.17 26.57
C ASP A 141 -12.42 -0.02 25.63
N ALA A 142 -12.33 0.19 24.32
CA ALA A 142 -12.54 -0.88 23.35
C ALA A 142 -11.38 -1.89 23.38
N VAL A 143 -10.15 -1.40 23.52
CA VAL A 143 -8.96 -2.26 23.67
C VAL A 143 -9.07 -3.08 24.94
N ALA A 144 -9.48 -2.51 26.06
CA ALA A 144 -9.71 -3.24 27.31
C ALA A 144 -10.81 -4.31 27.21
N LYS A 145 -11.74 -4.15 26.26
CA LYS A 145 -12.79 -5.15 25.93
C LYS A 145 -12.38 -6.17 24.86
N GLY A 146 -11.12 -6.15 24.44
CA GLY A 146 -10.56 -7.15 23.53
C GLY A 146 -10.47 -6.74 22.06
N ALA A 147 -10.71 -5.47 21.72
CA ALA A 147 -10.42 -4.96 20.38
C ALA A 147 -8.89 -4.84 20.21
N ASP A 148 -8.28 -5.80 19.50
CA ASP A 148 -6.85 -5.77 19.21
C ASP A 148 -6.58 -4.90 17.97
N PRO A 149 -5.92 -3.73 18.13
CA PRO A 149 -5.66 -2.82 17.01
C PRO A 149 -4.81 -3.45 15.90
N MET A 150 -3.90 -4.36 16.24
CA MET A 150 -3.06 -5.04 15.25
C MET A 150 -3.88 -6.02 14.40
N VAL A 151 -4.78 -6.78 15.02
CA VAL A 151 -5.67 -7.69 14.30
C VAL A 151 -6.61 -6.92 13.37
N ILE A 152 -7.16 -5.81 13.84
CA ILE A 152 -8.01 -4.93 13.02
C ILE A 152 -7.21 -4.35 11.86
N ALA A 153 -5.97 -3.88 12.08
CA ALA A 153 -5.10 -3.37 11.03
C ALA A 153 -4.82 -4.41 9.95
N VAL A 154 -4.50 -5.65 10.34
CA VAL A 154 -4.29 -6.76 9.39
C VAL A 154 -5.55 -7.00 8.55
N TYR A 155 -6.73 -6.98 9.18
CA TYR A 155 -8.00 -7.15 8.48
C TYR A 155 -8.25 -6.01 7.47
N LEU A 156 -8.07 -4.75 7.87
CA LEU A 156 -8.24 -3.59 7.00
C LEU A 156 -7.31 -3.65 5.78
N ILE A 157 -6.03 -3.97 6.00
CA ILE A 157 -5.05 -4.11 4.92
C ILE A 157 -5.46 -5.23 3.97
N ALA A 158 -5.87 -6.40 4.49
CA ALA A 158 -6.30 -7.51 3.65
C ALA A 158 -7.54 -7.18 2.81
N VAL A 159 -8.48 -6.42 3.36
CA VAL A 159 -9.65 -5.92 2.60
C VAL A 159 -9.21 -4.95 1.50
N PHE A 160 -8.28 -4.04 1.80
CA PHE A 160 -7.76 -3.11 0.80
C PHE A 160 -7.02 -3.84 -0.33
N ASP A 161 -6.11 -4.77 0.00
CA ASP A 161 -5.39 -5.57 -0.99
C ASP A 161 -6.37 -6.32 -1.91
N GLY A 162 -7.43 -6.89 -1.32
CA GLY A 162 -8.48 -7.56 -2.06
C GLY A 162 -9.28 -6.61 -2.97
N LEU A 163 -9.63 -5.43 -2.49
CA LEU A 163 -10.34 -4.40 -3.27
C LEU A 163 -9.46 -3.85 -4.40
N ALA A 164 -8.18 -3.60 -4.16
CA ALA A 164 -7.23 -3.18 -5.19
C ALA A 164 -7.10 -4.22 -6.30
N LEU A 165 -7.06 -5.52 -5.95
CA LEU A 165 -7.06 -6.61 -6.91
C LEU A 165 -8.37 -6.67 -7.71
N GLN A 166 -9.52 -6.55 -7.06
CA GLN A 166 -10.84 -6.53 -7.71
C GLN A 166 -10.97 -5.33 -8.64
N TYR A 167 -10.59 -4.14 -8.19
CA TYR A 167 -10.58 -2.93 -9.00
C TYR A 167 -9.75 -3.12 -10.27
N ARG A 168 -8.56 -3.70 -10.16
CA ARG A 168 -7.69 -3.97 -11.32
C ARG A 168 -8.31 -4.93 -12.34
N MET A 169 -9.15 -5.86 -11.88
CA MET A 169 -9.81 -6.85 -12.75
C MET A 169 -11.15 -6.34 -13.31
N ALA A 170 -11.89 -5.56 -12.54
CA ALA A 170 -13.23 -5.10 -12.87
C ALA A 170 -13.51 -3.72 -12.24
N PRO A 171 -12.90 -2.63 -12.77
CA PRO A 171 -13.04 -1.29 -12.18
C PRO A 171 -14.50 -0.84 -12.11
N ASP A 172 -15.30 -1.15 -13.12
CA ASP A 172 -16.73 -0.76 -13.17
C ASP A 172 -17.61 -1.54 -12.17
N ALA A 173 -17.12 -2.66 -11.63
CA ALA A 173 -17.84 -3.47 -10.65
C ALA A 173 -17.36 -3.24 -9.21
N THR A 174 -16.34 -2.40 -9.01
CA THR A 174 -15.81 -2.10 -7.66
C THR A 174 -16.45 -0.79 -7.17
N PRO A 175 -17.24 -0.84 -6.06
CA PRO A 175 -17.85 0.36 -5.51
C PRO A 175 -16.83 1.40 -5.06
N GLY A 176 -17.20 2.68 -5.07
CA GLY A 176 -16.38 3.76 -4.58
C GLY A 176 -16.19 3.75 -3.06
N GLY A 177 -15.19 4.48 -2.57
CA GLY A 177 -14.84 4.50 -1.15
C GLY A 177 -15.99 4.92 -0.24
N GLU A 178 -16.80 5.91 -0.62
CA GLU A 178 -17.97 6.36 0.15
C GLU A 178 -19.03 5.26 0.28
N GLU A 179 -19.33 4.57 -0.81
CA GLU A 179 -20.33 3.49 -0.85
C GLU A 179 -19.89 2.32 0.05
N LEU A 180 -18.64 1.88 -0.08
CA LEU A 180 -18.06 0.79 0.72
C LEU A 180 -18.06 1.12 2.22
N VAL A 181 -17.61 2.33 2.59
CA VAL A 181 -17.54 2.75 3.99
C VAL A 181 -18.95 2.88 4.58
N SER A 182 -19.89 3.44 3.84
CA SER A 182 -21.27 3.63 4.30
C SER A 182 -22.01 2.30 4.46
N ALA A 183 -21.85 1.39 3.51
CA ALA A 183 -22.45 0.05 3.59
C ALA A 183 -21.93 -0.76 4.79
N LEU A 184 -20.61 -0.73 5.02
CA LEU A 184 -19.98 -1.40 6.17
C LEU A 184 -20.46 -0.79 7.49
N ALA A 185 -20.50 0.53 7.61
CA ALA A 185 -20.97 1.21 8.80
C ALA A 185 -22.43 0.85 9.13
N ALA A 186 -23.31 0.82 8.14
CA ALA A 186 -24.71 0.43 8.30
C ALA A 186 -24.85 -1.05 8.75
N ALA A 187 -24.08 -1.95 8.17
CA ALA A 187 -24.09 -3.37 8.53
C ALA A 187 -23.61 -3.58 9.99
N VAL A 188 -22.56 -2.91 10.41
CA VAL A 188 -22.05 -2.98 11.78
C VAL A 188 -23.05 -2.40 12.78
N ALA A 189 -23.67 -1.25 12.49
CA ALA A 189 -24.68 -0.65 13.36
C ALA A 189 -25.86 -1.60 13.57
N SER A 190 -26.39 -2.19 12.50
CA SER A 190 -27.49 -3.16 12.57
C SER A 190 -27.11 -4.41 13.39
N ALA A 191 -25.90 -4.93 13.23
CA ALA A 191 -25.45 -6.09 14.01
C ALA A 191 -25.32 -5.78 15.52
N VAL A 192 -24.85 -4.58 15.88
CA VAL A 192 -24.74 -4.13 17.27
C VAL A 192 -26.12 -3.97 17.91
N GLU A 193 -27.09 -3.37 17.20
CA GLU A 193 -28.48 -3.25 17.68
C GLU A 193 -29.11 -4.60 17.97
N GLN A 194 -28.95 -5.57 17.07
CA GLN A 194 -29.47 -6.93 17.24
C GLN A 194 -28.83 -7.66 18.45
N ALA A 195 -27.53 -7.52 18.63
CA ALA A 195 -26.82 -8.09 19.78
C ALA A 195 -27.21 -7.46 21.12
N SER A 196 -27.66 -6.19 21.12
CA SER A 196 -28.09 -5.47 22.33
C SER A 196 -29.52 -5.80 22.76
N THR A 197 -30.31 -6.41 21.84
CA THR A 197 -31.73 -6.77 22.07
C THR A 197 -31.92 -8.27 22.36
N ALA A 198 -30.85 -9.06 22.23
CA ALA A 198 -30.84 -10.51 22.49
C ALA A 198 -30.25 -10.83 23.88
#